data_195510728a11523c461d874402ab6409
#
_entry.id   195510728a11523c461d874402ab6409
#
_cell.length_a   1.000
_cell.length_b   1.000
_cell.length_c   1.000
_cell.angle_alpha   90.00
_cell.angle_beta   90.00
_cell.angle_gamma   90.00
#
_symmetry.space_group_name_H-M   'P 1'
#
loop_
_entity.id
_entity.type
_entity.pdbx_description
1 polymer ?
#
loop_
_entity_poly.entity_id
_entity_poly.type
_entity_poly.pdbx_seq_one_letter_code
_entity_poly.pdbx_strand_id
1 'polypeptide(L)'
;MKKIFKFTAVLLLTLSVFSISGCKKEKAKKEVVGVLLRNDYEPFLNAYRKGVEAFAKKNDISVEVYSANNDAAIQIDQLKTLLLNGVKNFVIIAYNTDLTEQMTKIIHSQGGAAAFSNVIPSVEALKTGENFFYASSPETDAGKYQAQMIDSYFKKNSGKLDGKNLRVLYFNGEYGHPAQIYRKVGVMEELSRLGYKVNVLGEFGANWDRASARQYLDLWIDGKNPSFDVIIAQNDEMALGAVDSLLNHNMVDNPSNPTMDSDGDGTALAVPVLGVDATDGGKESLSKKQMFGTVLQDANAQAATALELVWQCMKEGNAKDYTTQGGISAAKETSKEAPLTDRKVIGQCFIVPFVPVTK
;
A
#
# COMPACT_ATOMS: atom_id res chain seq x y z
N MET A 1 -97.23 49.97 6.94
CA MET A 1 -96.06 49.48 6.21
C MET A 1 -94.78 50.01 6.83
N LYS A 2 -94.18 49.31 7.77
CA LYS A 2 -92.93 49.68 8.42
C LYS A 2 -92.02 48.53 8.33
N LYS A 3 -90.87 48.67 7.55
CA LYS A 3 -89.82 47.69 7.45
C LYS A 3 -88.87 47.85 8.61
N ILE A 4 -88.68 46.82 9.34
CA ILE A 4 -87.78 46.70 10.47
C ILE A 4 -86.41 46.21 9.87
N PHE A 5 -85.34 47.01 9.98
CA PHE A 5 -83.96 46.60 9.70
C PHE A 5 -83.37 45.91 10.91
N LYS A 6 -83.01 44.67 10.77
CA LYS A 6 -82.23 43.96 11.81
C LYS A 6 -80.74 44.11 11.46
N PHE A 7 -79.98 44.74 12.34
CA PHE A 7 -78.57 44.79 12.37
C PHE A 7 -78.02 43.48 12.91
N THR A 8 -77.35 42.76 12.11
CA THR A 8 -76.58 41.56 12.54
C THR A 8 -75.09 41.95 12.70
N ALA A 9 -74.63 41.98 13.96
CA ALA A 9 -73.19 42.17 14.25
C ALA A 9 -72.39 40.89 13.86
N VAL A 10 -71.51 41.01 12.96
CA VAL A 10 -70.58 39.98 12.63
C VAL A 10 -69.33 40.16 13.52
N LEU A 11 -69.14 39.22 14.44
CA LEU A 11 -67.95 39.11 15.29
C LEU A 11 -66.83 38.47 14.49
N LEU A 12 -65.82 39.25 14.02
CA LEU A 12 -64.63 38.71 13.40
C LEU A 12 -63.70 38.14 14.48
N LEU A 13 -63.64 36.81 14.57
CA LEU A 13 -62.62 36.11 15.35
C LEU A 13 -61.35 35.98 14.49
N THR A 14 -60.33 36.82 14.80
CA THR A 14 -59.00 36.66 14.19
C THR A 14 -58.26 35.48 14.86
N LEU A 15 -58.24 34.33 14.18
CA LEU A 15 -57.35 33.22 14.54
C LEU A 15 -55.92 33.62 14.13
N SER A 16 -55.10 34.00 15.08
CA SER A 16 -53.66 34.11 14.91
C SER A 16 -53.06 32.70 14.88
N VAL A 17 -52.83 32.17 13.69
CA VAL A 17 -52.03 30.95 13.47
C VAL A 17 -50.57 31.26 13.82
N PHE A 18 -50.17 30.87 15.02
CA PHE A 18 -48.74 30.79 15.36
C PHE A 18 -48.13 29.64 14.53
N SER A 19 -47.54 29.99 13.37
CA SER A 19 -46.67 29.06 12.64
C SER A 19 -45.41 28.85 13.47
N ILE A 20 -45.40 27.78 14.26
CA ILE A 20 -44.16 27.27 14.85
C ILE A 20 -43.37 26.65 13.70
N SER A 21 -42.58 27.50 13.04
CA SER A 21 -41.52 27.02 12.15
C SER A 21 -40.46 26.30 13.01
N GLY A 22 -40.72 25.03 13.28
CA GLY A 22 -39.70 24.13 13.79
C GLY A 22 -38.61 24.00 12.71
N CYS A 23 -37.56 24.84 12.78
CA CYS A 23 -36.30 24.53 12.11
C CYS A 23 -35.87 23.16 12.62
N LYS A 24 -36.22 22.09 11.90
CA LYS A 24 -35.44 20.87 11.93
C LYS A 24 -34.04 21.30 11.46
N LYS A 25 -33.09 21.42 12.38
CA LYS A 25 -31.70 21.41 12.02
C LYS A 25 -31.53 20.14 11.19
N GLU A 26 -31.45 20.28 9.86
CA GLU A 26 -30.90 19.19 9.03
C GLU A 26 -29.59 18.81 9.73
N LYS A 27 -29.49 17.55 10.17
CA LYS A 27 -28.22 17.02 10.62
C LYS A 27 -27.28 17.24 9.46
N ALA A 28 -26.25 18.07 9.64
CA ALA A 28 -25.22 18.27 8.64
C ALA A 28 -24.80 16.88 8.16
N LYS A 29 -24.92 16.65 6.84
CA LYS A 29 -24.54 15.36 6.25
C LYS A 29 -23.09 15.13 6.66
N LYS A 30 -22.82 14.05 7.40
CA LYS A 30 -21.46 13.76 7.86
C LYS A 30 -20.58 13.64 6.62
N GLU A 31 -19.52 14.42 6.56
CA GLU A 31 -18.58 14.34 5.46
C GLU A 31 -17.93 12.97 5.41
N VAL A 32 -17.82 12.40 4.21
CA VAL A 32 -17.36 11.03 3.97
C VAL A 32 -16.10 11.09 3.12
N VAL A 33 -15.10 10.27 3.45
CA VAL A 33 -13.95 9.99 2.61
C VAL A 33 -14.19 8.70 1.83
N GLY A 34 -14.11 8.76 0.51
CA GLY A 34 -14.12 7.57 -0.34
C GLY A 34 -12.76 6.87 -0.30
N VAL A 35 -12.76 5.57 -0.10
CA VAL A 35 -11.54 4.75 -0.13
C VAL A 35 -11.64 3.78 -1.28
N LEU A 36 -10.76 3.96 -2.28
CA LEU A 36 -10.76 3.18 -3.51
C LEU A 36 -9.51 2.29 -3.54
N LEU A 37 -9.70 0.99 -3.45
CA LEU A 37 -8.63 0.00 -3.50
C LEU A 37 -8.66 -0.74 -4.84
N ARG A 38 -7.47 -0.97 -5.46
CA ARG A 38 -7.39 -1.79 -6.67
C ARG A 38 -7.94 -3.20 -6.43
N ASN A 39 -7.64 -3.78 -5.27
CA ASN A 39 -8.24 -4.99 -4.71
C ASN A 39 -8.07 -4.99 -3.18
N ASP A 40 -8.66 -5.97 -2.48
CA ASP A 40 -8.54 -6.14 -1.03
C ASP A 40 -8.30 -7.60 -0.60
N TYR A 41 -7.98 -8.48 -1.55
CA TYR A 41 -7.63 -9.87 -1.27
C TYR A 41 -6.13 -10.09 -1.06
N GLU A 42 -5.25 -9.23 -1.59
CA GLU A 42 -3.83 -9.27 -1.29
C GLU A 42 -3.59 -8.93 0.19
N PRO A 43 -2.75 -9.69 0.93
CA PRO A 43 -2.56 -9.49 2.37
C PRO A 43 -2.16 -8.07 2.76
N PHE A 44 -1.27 -7.42 2.00
CA PHE A 44 -0.89 -6.03 2.23
C PHE A 44 -2.09 -5.08 2.06
N LEU A 45 -2.86 -5.23 0.98
CA LEU A 45 -4.02 -4.36 0.70
C LEU A 45 -5.15 -4.57 1.71
N ASN A 46 -5.34 -5.81 2.18
CA ASN A 46 -6.28 -6.11 3.27
C ASN A 46 -5.83 -5.45 4.59
N ALA A 47 -4.54 -5.50 4.91
CA ALA A 47 -3.98 -4.81 6.07
C ALA A 47 -4.15 -3.28 5.96
N TYR A 48 -3.91 -2.72 4.78
CA TYR A 48 -4.13 -1.30 4.50
C TYR A 48 -5.60 -0.89 4.71
N ARG A 49 -6.56 -1.65 4.18
CA ARG A 49 -7.99 -1.45 4.40
C ARG A 49 -8.32 -1.41 5.89
N LYS A 50 -7.87 -2.42 6.65
CA LYS A 50 -8.06 -2.47 8.10
C LYS A 50 -7.44 -1.26 8.82
N GLY A 51 -6.27 -0.81 8.36
CA GLY A 51 -5.60 0.39 8.85
C GLY A 51 -6.44 1.66 8.65
N VAL A 52 -7.01 1.84 7.46
CA VAL A 52 -7.93 2.95 7.16
C VAL A 52 -9.14 2.90 8.10
N GLU A 53 -9.81 1.74 8.19
CA GLU A 53 -11.01 1.55 9.02
C GLU A 53 -10.72 1.82 10.51
N ALA A 54 -9.57 1.34 11.02
CA ALA A 54 -9.14 1.54 12.39
C ALA A 54 -8.84 3.02 12.70
N PHE A 55 -8.10 3.70 11.81
CA PHE A 55 -7.80 5.12 11.96
C PHE A 55 -9.07 5.97 11.87
N ALA A 56 -9.96 5.67 10.93
CA ALA A 56 -11.24 6.34 10.76
C ALA A 56 -12.11 6.23 12.03
N LYS A 57 -12.22 5.01 12.57
CA LYS A 57 -12.95 4.76 13.82
C LYS A 57 -12.36 5.53 15.00
N LYS A 58 -11.03 5.53 15.13
CA LYS A 58 -10.34 6.23 16.24
C LYS A 58 -10.58 7.74 16.21
N ASN A 59 -10.70 8.33 15.01
CA ASN A 59 -10.79 9.78 14.81
C ASN A 59 -12.19 10.28 14.43
N ASP A 60 -13.22 9.40 14.52
CA ASP A 60 -14.61 9.68 14.14
C ASP A 60 -14.79 10.20 12.70
N ILE A 61 -13.97 9.66 11.77
CA ILE A 61 -14.04 9.94 10.34
C ILE A 61 -15.00 8.93 9.70
N SER A 62 -15.92 9.39 8.85
CA SER A 62 -16.73 8.48 8.04
C SER A 62 -15.99 8.09 6.78
N VAL A 63 -15.90 6.80 6.49
CA VAL A 63 -15.27 6.27 5.28
C VAL A 63 -16.22 5.31 4.56
N GLU A 64 -16.16 5.30 3.23
CA GLU A 64 -16.79 4.30 2.37
C GLU A 64 -15.70 3.60 1.57
N VAL A 65 -15.52 2.29 1.77
CA VAL A 65 -14.43 1.50 1.18
C VAL A 65 -14.95 0.64 0.05
N TYR A 66 -14.30 0.74 -1.11
CA TYR A 66 -14.62 -0.01 -2.32
C TYR A 66 -13.38 -0.74 -2.85
N SER A 67 -13.58 -1.97 -3.31
CA SER A 67 -12.58 -2.78 -4.02
C SER A 67 -12.96 -2.86 -5.50
N ALA A 68 -11.98 -2.60 -6.36
CA ALA A 68 -12.18 -2.67 -7.81
C ALA A 68 -11.85 -4.05 -8.39
N ASN A 69 -11.43 -5.02 -7.58
CA ASN A 69 -11.08 -6.38 -8.01
C ASN A 69 -10.07 -6.41 -9.18
N ASN A 70 -9.08 -5.51 -9.17
CA ASN A 70 -8.10 -5.32 -10.24
C ASN A 70 -8.72 -4.94 -11.60
N ASP A 71 -9.77 -4.12 -11.60
CA ASP A 71 -10.38 -3.59 -12.81
C ASP A 71 -10.37 -2.06 -12.82
N ALA A 72 -9.68 -1.47 -13.80
CA ALA A 72 -9.54 -0.03 -13.93
C ALA A 72 -10.88 0.67 -14.21
N ALA A 73 -11.76 0.05 -15.01
CA ALA A 73 -13.05 0.62 -15.36
C ALA A 73 -13.97 0.63 -14.13
N ILE A 74 -14.00 -0.46 -13.36
CA ILE A 74 -14.75 -0.52 -12.10
C ILE A 74 -14.26 0.55 -11.15
N GLN A 75 -12.93 0.76 -11.00
CA GLN A 75 -12.40 1.78 -10.09
C GLN A 75 -12.80 3.20 -10.48
N ILE A 76 -12.79 3.52 -11.77
CA ILE A 76 -13.26 4.82 -12.28
C ILE A 76 -14.77 5.00 -12.09
N ASP A 77 -15.56 3.96 -12.28
CA ASP A 77 -17.02 4.03 -12.07
C ASP A 77 -17.38 4.18 -10.58
N GLN A 78 -16.63 3.54 -9.68
CA GLN A 78 -16.74 3.76 -8.23
C GLN A 78 -16.43 5.22 -7.87
N LEU A 79 -15.33 5.78 -8.40
CA LEU A 79 -14.98 7.19 -8.18
C LEU A 79 -16.10 8.13 -8.63
N LYS A 80 -16.60 7.95 -9.86
CA LYS A 80 -17.69 8.79 -10.41
C LYS A 80 -18.97 8.68 -9.60
N THR A 81 -19.32 7.45 -9.17
CA THR A 81 -20.51 7.20 -8.35
C THR A 81 -20.41 7.92 -7.01
N LEU A 82 -19.27 7.86 -6.34
CA LEU A 82 -19.04 8.56 -5.07
C LEU A 82 -19.12 10.07 -5.24
N LEU A 83 -18.54 10.62 -6.31
CA LEU A 83 -18.63 12.06 -6.63
C LEU A 83 -20.08 12.50 -6.87
N LEU A 84 -20.88 11.71 -7.60
CA LEU A 84 -22.31 11.97 -7.79
C LEU A 84 -23.09 11.96 -6.48
N ASN A 85 -22.66 11.16 -5.50
CA ASN A 85 -23.21 11.12 -4.14
C ASN A 85 -22.70 12.24 -3.23
N GLY A 86 -21.83 13.13 -3.77
CA GLY A 86 -21.30 14.29 -3.07
C GLY A 86 -20.02 14.02 -2.26
N VAL A 87 -19.41 12.83 -2.37
CA VAL A 87 -18.09 12.54 -1.80
C VAL A 87 -17.03 13.20 -2.68
N LYS A 88 -16.15 14.03 -2.10
CA LYS A 88 -15.14 14.78 -2.87
C LYS A 88 -13.71 14.41 -2.48
N ASN A 89 -13.52 13.73 -1.37
CA ASN A 89 -12.22 13.49 -0.76
C ASN A 89 -11.93 11.98 -0.74
N PHE A 90 -10.73 11.58 -1.17
CA PHE A 90 -10.44 10.19 -1.46
C PHE A 90 -9.09 9.73 -0.93
N VAL A 91 -9.03 8.49 -0.44
CA VAL A 91 -7.82 7.70 -0.27
C VAL A 91 -7.81 6.65 -1.36
N ILE A 92 -6.71 6.55 -2.13
CA ILE A 92 -6.69 5.75 -3.35
C ILE A 92 -5.44 4.88 -3.41
N ILE A 93 -5.65 3.57 -3.56
CA ILE A 93 -4.67 2.67 -4.15
C ILE A 93 -5.12 2.42 -5.58
N ALA A 94 -4.53 3.14 -6.52
CA ALA A 94 -4.94 3.11 -7.93
C ALA A 94 -4.68 1.74 -8.58
N TYR A 95 -5.43 1.40 -9.61
CA TYR A 95 -5.17 0.21 -10.43
C TYR A 95 -3.74 0.23 -10.98
N ASN A 96 -3.33 1.36 -11.56
CA ASN A 96 -1.96 1.60 -12.01
C ASN A 96 -1.63 3.11 -11.99
N THR A 97 -0.37 3.46 -12.26
CA THR A 97 0.10 4.85 -12.31
C THR A 97 -0.62 5.69 -13.36
N ASP A 98 -0.89 5.14 -14.54
CA ASP A 98 -1.48 5.88 -15.66
C ASP A 98 -2.91 6.37 -15.36
N LEU A 99 -3.65 5.63 -14.53
CA LEU A 99 -5.00 5.98 -14.14
C LEU A 99 -5.06 7.22 -13.21
N THR A 100 -3.98 7.49 -12.49
CA THR A 100 -3.96 8.51 -11.43
C THR A 100 -4.20 9.93 -11.94
N GLU A 101 -3.69 10.28 -13.13
CA GLU A 101 -3.89 11.61 -13.72
C GLU A 101 -5.37 11.84 -14.11
N GLN A 102 -6.03 10.82 -14.65
CA GLN A 102 -7.46 10.89 -14.93
C GLN A 102 -8.26 11.07 -13.64
N MET A 103 -7.92 10.30 -12.58
CA MET A 103 -8.61 10.39 -11.29
C MET A 103 -8.46 11.78 -10.67
N THR A 104 -7.24 12.33 -10.64
CA THR A 104 -7.00 13.66 -10.06
C THR A 104 -7.72 14.76 -10.80
N LYS A 105 -7.76 14.73 -12.16
CA LYS A 105 -8.53 15.69 -12.96
C LYS A 105 -10.01 15.67 -12.63
N ILE A 106 -10.60 14.47 -12.51
CA ILE A 106 -12.01 14.30 -12.15
C ILE A 106 -12.29 14.86 -10.75
N ILE A 107 -11.45 14.49 -9.74
CA ILE A 107 -11.60 14.96 -8.36
C ILE A 107 -11.40 16.48 -8.25
N HIS A 108 -10.37 17.01 -8.91
CA HIS A 108 -10.06 18.44 -8.93
C HIS A 108 -11.21 19.28 -9.50
N SER A 109 -11.87 18.81 -10.56
CA SER A 109 -13.02 19.49 -11.15
C SER A 109 -14.21 19.66 -10.19
N GLN A 110 -14.26 18.86 -9.12
CA GLN A 110 -15.27 18.91 -8.06
C GLN A 110 -14.76 19.61 -6.79
N GLY A 111 -13.55 20.20 -6.82
CA GLY A 111 -12.93 20.87 -5.68
C GLY A 111 -12.54 19.90 -4.55
N GLY A 112 -12.19 18.68 -4.90
CA GLY A 112 -11.85 17.63 -3.94
C GLY A 112 -10.33 17.45 -3.72
N ALA A 113 -9.99 16.52 -2.82
CA ALA A 113 -8.63 16.13 -2.47
C ALA A 113 -8.44 14.61 -2.59
N ALA A 114 -7.21 14.16 -2.84
CA ALA A 114 -6.90 12.74 -2.77
C ALA A 114 -5.47 12.48 -2.26
N ALA A 115 -5.33 11.37 -1.52
CA ALA A 115 -4.03 10.81 -1.16
C ALA A 115 -3.89 9.41 -1.79
N PHE A 116 -2.82 9.22 -2.55
CA PHE A 116 -2.47 7.94 -3.17
C PHE A 116 -1.48 7.19 -2.28
N SER A 117 -1.62 5.86 -2.24
CA SER A 117 -0.69 4.98 -1.53
C SER A 117 -0.36 3.75 -2.38
N ASN A 118 0.70 3.03 -2.05
CA ASN A 118 1.19 1.80 -2.67
C ASN A 118 1.52 1.97 -4.17
N VAL A 119 0.55 2.25 -5.03
CA VAL A 119 0.80 2.56 -6.43
C VAL A 119 1.21 4.03 -6.57
N ILE A 120 2.39 4.27 -7.12
CA ILE A 120 2.96 5.60 -7.30
C ILE A 120 2.08 6.41 -8.29
N PRO A 121 1.58 7.59 -7.89
CA PRO A 121 0.90 8.47 -8.83
C PRO A 121 1.87 9.08 -9.83
N SER A 122 1.40 9.41 -11.03
CA SER A 122 2.21 10.17 -11.97
C SER A 122 2.52 11.57 -11.42
N VAL A 123 3.65 12.14 -11.83
CA VAL A 123 4.00 13.53 -11.46
C VAL A 123 2.91 14.50 -11.91
N GLU A 124 2.32 14.26 -13.08
CA GLU A 124 1.24 15.11 -13.61
C GLU A 124 -0.06 14.97 -12.78
N ALA A 125 -0.32 13.80 -12.20
CA ALA A 125 -1.42 13.64 -11.25
C ALA A 125 -1.25 14.56 -10.03
N LEU A 126 -0.07 14.61 -9.44
CA LEU A 126 0.21 15.49 -8.29
C LEU A 126 0.18 16.98 -8.69
N LYS A 127 0.65 17.34 -9.89
CA LYS A 127 0.58 18.72 -10.41
C LYS A 127 -0.82 19.22 -10.71
N THR A 128 -1.84 18.35 -10.71
CA THR A 128 -3.24 18.75 -10.94
C THR A 128 -3.71 19.76 -9.87
N GLY A 129 -3.19 19.70 -8.65
CA GLY A 129 -3.51 20.63 -7.58
C GLY A 129 -2.72 20.36 -6.30
N GLU A 130 -2.73 21.31 -5.35
CA GLU A 130 -1.98 21.20 -4.09
C GLU A 130 -2.57 20.18 -3.10
N ASN A 131 -3.83 19.75 -3.31
CA ASN A 131 -4.53 18.79 -2.45
C ASN A 131 -4.46 17.34 -2.96
N PHE A 132 -3.44 17.01 -3.75
CA PHE A 132 -3.14 15.65 -4.17
C PHE A 132 -1.82 15.20 -3.58
N PHE A 133 -1.82 14.07 -2.89
CA PHE A 133 -0.69 13.60 -2.09
C PHE A 133 -0.27 12.19 -2.48
N TYR A 134 0.99 11.87 -2.23
CA TYR A 134 1.52 10.52 -2.21
C TYR A 134 1.95 10.17 -0.79
N ALA A 135 1.31 9.18 -0.17
CA ALA A 135 1.58 8.71 1.19
C ALA A 135 1.96 7.23 1.15
N SER A 136 3.24 6.93 0.99
CA SER A 136 3.74 5.57 0.84
C SER A 136 5.22 5.47 1.17
N SER A 137 5.86 4.36 0.82
CA SER A 137 7.28 4.07 1.07
C SER A 137 8.08 4.09 -0.23
N PRO A 138 9.37 4.51 -0.22
CA PRO A 138 10.24 4.44 -1.42
C PRO A 138 10.60 2.99 -1.71
N GLU A 139 10.14 2.45 -2.84
CA GLU A 139 10.29 1.04 -3.18
C GLU A 139 11.75 0.60 -3.40
N THR A 140 12.62 1.52 -3.82
CA THR A 140 14.07 1.27 -3.91
C THR A 140 14.68 0.91 -2.55
N ASP A 141 14.17 1.47 -1.45
CA ASP A 141 14.69 1.17 -0.12
C ASP A 141 14.34 -0.25 0.33
N ALA A 142 13.19 -0.79 -0.07
CA ALA A 142 12.86 -2.19 0.21
C ALA A 142 13.91 -3.14 -0.40
N GLY A 143 14.23 -2.94 -1.68
CA GLY A 143 15.26 -3.73 -2.36
C GLY A 143 16.64 -3.54 -1.76
N LYS A 144 17.00 -2.32 -1.39
CA LYS A 144 18.26 -2.03 -0.71
C LYS A 144 18.38 -2.79 0.61
N TYR A 145 17.32 -2.82 1.43
CA TYR A 145 17.34 -3.57 2.68
C TYR A 145 17.42 -5.09 2.44
N GLN A 146 16.75 -5.64 1.41
CA GLN A 146 16.95 -7.03 1.03
C GLN A 146 18.43 -7.33 0.70
N ALA A 147 19.08 -6.47 -0.10
CA ALA A 147 20.49 -6.62 -0.44
C ALA A 147 21.41 -6.55 0.81
N GLN A 148 21.12 -5.67 1.75
CA GLN A 148 21.87 -5.57 3.01
C GLN A 148 21.69 -6.80 3.91
N MET A 149 20.50 -7.39 3.94
CA MET A 149 20.25 -8.65 4.64
C MET A 149 21.01 -9.81 3.98
N ILE A 150 21.08 -9.88 2.65
CA ILE A 150 21.90 -10.85 1.91
C ILE A 150 23.38 -10.70 2.27
N ASP A 151 23.90 -9.47 2.26
CA ASP A 151 25.29 -9.18 2.64
C ASP A 151 25.58 -9.60 4.10
N SER A 152 24.66 -9.34 5.02
CA SER A 152 24.76 -9.78 6.42
C SER A 152 24.83 -11.29 6.54
N TYR A 153 23.98 -12.02 5.81
CA TYR A 153 23.98 -13.48 5.78
C TYR A 153 25.32 -14.04 5.29
N PHE A 154 25.79 -13.60 4.11
CA PHE A 154 27.01 -14.15 3.52
C PHE A 154 28.30 -13.66 4.17
N LYS A 155 28.29 -12.52 4.85
CA LYS A 155 29.42 -12.12 5.71
C LYS A 155 29.60 -13.07 6.90
N LYS A 156 28.49 -13.50 7.50
CA LYS A 156 28.51 -14.50 8.58
C LYS A 156 28.84 -15.90 8.06
N ASN A 157 28.40 -16.22 6.85
CA ASN A 157 28.50 -17.54 6.22
C ASN A 157 29.40 -17.51 4.96
N SER A 158 30.57 -16.92 5.06
CA SER A 158 31.47 -16.66 3.91
C SER A 158 31.89 -17.91 3.14
N GLY A 159 31.91 -19.08 3.75
CA GLY A 159 32.21 -20.35 3.10
C GLY A 159 31.09 -20.87 2.16
N LYS A 160 29.90 -20.27 2.18
CA LYS A 160 28.78 -20.68 1.32
C LYS A 160 28.83 -20.04 -0.07
N LEU A 161 29.73 -19.10 -0.33
CA LEU A 161 29.93 -18.48 -1.65
C LEU A 161 31.34 -18.67 -2.15
N ASP A 162 31.49 -18.76 -3.47
CA ASP A 162 32.78 -18.60 -4.17
C ASP A 162 33.08 -17.10 -4.33
N GLY A 163 33.81 -16.56 -3.39
CA GLY A 163 34.06 -15.13 -3.31
C GLY A 163 32.76 -14.32 -3.13
N LYS A 164 32.45 -13.46 -4.09
CA LYS A 164 31.19 -12.69 -4.13
C LYS A 164 30.35 -13.00 -5.37
N ASN A 165 30.48 -14.19 -5.94
CA ASN A 165 29.65 -14.67 -7.04
C ASN A 165 28.33 -15.16 -6.42
N LEU A 166 27.22 -14.46 -6.68
CA LEU A 166 25.91 -14.73 -6.09
C LEU A 166 24.91 -15.20 -7.16
N ARG A 167 24.42 -16.41 -7.02
CA ARG A 167 23.41 -17.02 -7.90
C ARG A 167 22.03 -16.79 -7.30
N VAL A 168 21.17 -16.10 -8.03
CA VAL A 168 19.89 -15.62 -7.53
C VAL A 168 18.74 -16.23 -8.29
N LEU A 169 17.70 -16.69 -7.59
CA LEU A 169 16.35 -16.80 -8.14
C LEU A 169 15.53 -15.59 -7.68
N TYR A 170 14.91 -14.92 -8.64
CA TYR A 170 14.20 -13.67 -8.40
C TYR A 170 12.72 -13.78 -8.74
N PHE A 171 11.86 -13.49 -7.75
CA PHE A 171 10.41 -13.53 -7.91
C PHE A 171 9.86 -12.11 -7.97
N ASN A 172 9.41 -11.72 -9.16
CA ASN A 172 8.80 -10.42 -9.41
C ASN A 172 7.32 -10.43 -9.09
N GLY A 173 6.83 -9.29 -8.60
CA GLY A 173 5.43 -8.96 -8.63
C GLY A 173 4.90 -8.76 -10.05
N GLU A 174 3.76 -8.11 -10.15
CA GLU A 174 3.11 -7.78 -11.42
C GLU A 174 4.02 -6.89 -12.26
N TYR A 175 4.34 -7.31 -13.49
CA TYR A 175 5.19 -6.53 -14.39
C TYR A 175 4.58 -5.17 -14.73
N GLY A 176 5.40 -4.14 -14.65
CA GLY A 176 4.99 -2.74 -14.85
C GLY A 176 4.47 -2.05 -13.58
N HIS A 177 4.27 -2.80 -12.49
CA HIS A 177 3.96 -2.19 -11.20
C HIS A 177 5.19 -1.46 -10.65
N PRO A 178 5.07 -0.21 -10.13
CA PRO A 178 6.21 0.56 -9.62
C PRO A 178 7.06 -0.21 -8.59
N ALA A 179 6.44 -0.90 -7.65
CA ALA A 179 7.17 -1.70 -6.67
C ALA A 179 8.01 -2.82 -7.33
N GLN A 180 7.50 -3.46 -8.39
CA GLN A 180 8.25 -4.47 -9.14
C GLN A 180 9.52 -3.88 -9.74
N ILE A 181 9.42 -2.69 -10.33
CA ILE A 181 10.55 -2.01 -10.97
C ILE A 181 11.58 -1.54 -9.93
N TYR A 182 11.13 -0.76 -8.96
CA TYR A 182 12.03 -0.08 -8.03
C TYR A 182 12.63 -0.99 -6.95
N ARG A 183 11.90 -2.01 -6.45
CA ARG A 183 12.48 -3.03 -5.55
C ARG A 183 13.64 -3.76 -6.23
N LYS A 184 13.48 -4.13 -7.51
CA LYS A 184 14.56 -4.78 -8.26
C LYS A 184 15.76 -3.85 -8.46
N VAL A 185 15.53 -2.59 -8.83
CA VAL A 185 16.58 -1.57 -8.94
C VAL A 185 17.35 -1.46 -7.62
N GLY A 186 16.64 -1.32 -6.50
CA GLY A 186 17.24 -1.21 -5.18
C GLY A 186 18.13 -2.40 -4.80
N VAL A 187 17.65 -3.62 -5.05
CA VAL A 187 18.44 -4.85 -4.80
C VAL A 187 19.71 -4.86 -5.65
N MET A 188 19.58 -4.66 -6.96
CA MET A 188 20.71 -4.81 -7.88
C MET A 188 21.76 -3.72 -7.69
N GLU A 189 21.36 -2.46 -7.51
CA GLU A 189 22.29 -1.36 -7.23
C GLU A 189 23.05 -1.59 -5.91
N GLU A 190 22.35 -2.01 -4.86
CA GLU A 190 22.98 -2.19 -3.54
C GLU A 190 23.90 -3.43 -3.52
N LEU A 191 23.49 -4.56 -4.10
CA LEU A 191 24.39 -5.73 -4.23
C LEU A 191 25.64 -5.38 -5.04
N SER A 192 25.49 -4.64 -6.13
CA SER A 192 26.63 -4.13 -6.91
C SER A 192 27.55 -3.23 -6.07
N ARG A 193 26.99 -2.29 -5.30
CA ARG A 193 27.73 -1.41 -4.39
C ARG A 193 28.49 -2.19 -3.31
N LEU A 194 27.91 -3.28 -2.83
CA LEU A 194 28.53 -4.19 -1.87
C LEU A 194 29.57 -5.13 -2.49
N GLY A 195 29.74 -5.06 -3.83
CA GLY A 195 30.76 -5.77 -4.59
C GLY A 195 30.38 -7.20 -5.01
N TYR A 196 29.09 -7.56 -4.94
CA TYR A 196 28.61 -8.85 -5.42
C TYR A 196 28.56 -8.88 -6.96
N LYS A 197 28.93 -10.02 -7.53
CA LYS A 197 28.71 -10.37 -8.94
C LYS A 197 27.44 -11.19 -9.00
N VAL A 198 26.32 -10.53 -9.31
CA VAL A 198 25.00 -11.15 -9.32
C VAL A 198 24.78 -11.88 -10.63
N ASN A 199 24.45 -13.18 -10.55
CA ASN A 199 23.99 -14.01 -11.64
C ASN A 199 22.53 -14.41 -11.37
N VAL A 200 21.58 -13.76 -12.03
CA VAL A 200 20.16 -14.12 -11.95
C VAL A 200 19.93 -15.34 -12.82
N LEU A 201 19.83 -16.53 -12.20
CA LEU A 201 19.63 -17.80 -12.88
C LEU A 201 18.20 -17.97 -13.39
N GLY A 202 17.21 -17.48 -12.62
CA GLY A 202 15.82 -17.50 -12.96
C GLY A 202 15.12 -16.23 -12.47
N GLU A 203 14.24 -15.70 -13.31
CA GLU A 203 13.43 -14.53 -13.02
C GLU A 203 11.97 -14.83 -13.37
N PHE A 204 11.08 -14.79 -12.38
CA PHE A 204 9.71 -15.27 -12.48
C PHE A 204 8.71 -14.16 -12.16
N GLY A 205 7.72 -13.94 -13.04
CA GLY A 205 6.59 -13.05 -12.79
C GLY A 205 5.50 -13.78 -12.00
N ALA A 206 5.62 -13.80 -10.69
CA ALA A 206 4.67 -14.51 -9.83
C ALA A 206 3.50 -13.63 -9.32
N ASN A 207 3.41 -12.38 -9.79
CA ASN A 207 2.24 -11.50 -9.63
C ASN A 207 1.75 -11.34 -8.17
N TRP A 208 2.70 -11.24 -7.20
CA TRP A 208 2.43 -11.14 -5.76
C TRP A 208 1.79 -12.40 -5.15
N ASP A 209 1.68 -13.50 -5.91
CA ASP A 209 0.91 -14.69 -5.56
C ASP A 209 1.79 -15.85 -5.08
N ARG A 210 1.40 -16.44 -3.93
CA ARG A 210 2.12 -17.54 -3.27
C ARG A 210 2.12 -18.82 -4.10
N ALA A 211 0.97 -19.17 -4.69
CA ALA A 211 0.83 -20.42 -5.44
C ALA A 211 1.66 -20.37 -6.73
N SER A 212 1.66 -19.24 -7.42
CA SER A 212 2.47 -19.00 -8.62
C SER A 212 3.97 -19.10 -8.31
N ALA A 213 4.43 -18.46 -7.22
CA ALA A 213 5.84 -18.52 -6.83
C ALA A 213 6.27 -19.96 -6.49
N ARG A 214 5.43 -20.69 -5.74
CA ARG A 214 5.66 -22.11 -5.46
C ARG A 214 5.77 -22.92 -6.75
N GLN A 215 4.82 -22.78 -7.66
CA GLN A 215 4.81 -23.53 -8.92
C GLN A 215 6.07 -23.28 -9.76
N TYR A 216 6.54 -22.03 -9.87
CA TYR A 216 7.77 -21.72 -10.59
C TYR A 216 9.00 -22.36 -9.95
N LEU A 217 9.09 -22.37 -8.63
CA LEU A 217 10.21 -23.00 -7.94
C LEU A 217 10.15 -24.53 -8.01
N ASP A 218 8.96 -25.14 -7.87
CA ASP A 218 8.75 -26.59 -8.08
C ASP A 218 9.27 -26.98 -9.47
N LEU A 219 8.88 -26.26 -10.54
CA LEU A 219 9.34 -26.51 -11.90
C LEU A 219 10.86 -26.32 -12.07
N TRP A 220 11.45 -25.34 -11.36
CA TRP A 220 12.90 -25.14 -11.40
C TRP A 220 13.66 -26.31 -10.80
N ILE A 221 13.25 -26.81 -9.65
CA ILE A 221 13.90 -27.88 -8.91
C ILE A 221 13.70 -29.22 -9.65
N ASP A 222 12.47 -29.55 -10.06
CA ASP A 222 12.15 -30.78 -10.78
C ASP A 222 12.84 -30.86 -12.14
N GLY A 223 13.05 -29.71 -12.79
CA GLY A 223 13.81 -29.57 -14.03
C GLY A 223 15.31 -29.78 -13.88
N LYS A 224 15.80 -30.04 -12.66
CA LYS A 224 17.23 -30.18 -12.32
C LYS A 224 18.08 -29.02 -12.82
N ASN A 225 17.53 -27.81 -12.75
CA ASN A 225 18.23 -26.57 -13.08
C ASN A 225 19.37 -26.30 -12.10
N PRO A 226 20.32 -25.41 -12.43
CA PRO A 226 21.47 -25.11 -11.58
C PRO A 226 21.07 -24.70 -10.16
N SER A 227 21.88 -25.10 -9.17
CA SER A 227 21.72 -24.67 -7.77
C SER A 227 21.90 -23.16 -7.66
N PHE A 228 21.21 -22.57 -6.70
CA PHE A 228 21.20 -21.14 -6.40
C PHE A 228 21.61 -20.88 -4.95
N ASP A 229 21.98 -19.65 -4.64
CA ASP A 229 22.51 -19.26 -3.34
C ASP A 229 21.48 -18.50 -2.50
N VAL A 230 20.50 -17.85 -3.12
CA VAL A 230 19.48 -17.03 -2.46
C VAL A 230 18.21 -16.94 -3.30
N ILE A 231 17.09 -16.83 -2.62
CA ILE A 231 15.79 -16.48 -3.21
C ILE A 231 15.42 -15.07 -2.76
N ILE A 232 15.17 -14.19 -3.73
CA ILE A 232 14.69 -12.83 -3.51
C ILE A 232 13.28 -12.73 -4.06
N ALA A 233 12.31 -12.54 -3.18
CA ALA A 233 10.92 -12.30 -3.54
C ALA A 233 10.52 -10.86 -3.22
N GLN A 234 9.76 -10.24 -4.11
CA GLN A 234 9.37 -8.85 -3.96
C GLN A 234 8.22 -8.63 -2.97
N ASN A 235 7.59 -9.72 -2.46
CA ASN A 235 6.70 -9.68 -1.30
C ASN A 235 6.77 -10.97 -0.50
N ASP A 236 6.12 -11.00 0.66
CA ASP A 236 6.11 -12.15 1.56
C ASP A 236 5.30 -13.33 0.99
N GLU A 237 4.22 -13.09 0.27
CA GLU A 237 3.42 -14.18 -0.31
C GLU A 237 4.24 -15.00 -1.30
N MET A 238 5.01 -14.36 -2.17
CA MET A 238 5.91 -15.07 -3.09
C MET A 238 7.07 -15.73 -2.34
N ALA A 239 7.61 -15.09 -1.27
CA ALA A 239 8.63 -15.68 -0.41
C ALA A 239 8.09 -16.96 0.27
N LEU A 240 6.87 -16.92 0.80
CA LEU A 240 6.20 -18.07 1.39
C LEU A 240 5.93 -19.18 0.38
N GLY A 241 5.60 -18.85 -0.87
CA GLY A 241 5.50 -19.82 -1.95
C GLY A 241 6.82 -20.52 -2.22
N ALA A 242 7.93 -19.78 -2.21
CA ALA A 242 9.26 -20.37 -2.32
C ALA A 242 9.60 -21.26 -1.12
N VAL A 243 9.27 -20.82 0.10
CA VAL A 243 9.42 -21.65 1.32
C VAL A 243 8.64 -22.95 1.20
N ASP A 244 7.38 -22.91 0.76
CA ASP A 244 6.55 -24.11 0.56
C ASP A 244 7.19 -25.10 -0.42
N SER A 245 7.78 -24.60 -1.51
CA SER A 245 8.49 -25.44 -2.49
C SER A 245 9.74 -26.07 -1.90
N LEU A 246 10.59 -25.29 -1.21
CA LEU A 246 11.81 -25.81 -0.56
C LEU A 246 11.49 -26.89 0.47
N LEU A 247 10.45 -26.69 1.29
CA LEU A 247 9.98 -27.70 2.24
C LEU A 247 9.51 -28.97 1.55
N ASN A 248 8.78 -28.84 0.46
CA ASN A 248 8.22 -29.97 -0.33
C ASN A 248 9.32 -30.82 -0.96
N HIS A 249 10.44 -30.20 -1.34
CA HIS A 249 11.60 -30.85 -1.93
C HIS A 249 12.68 -31.25 -0.91
N ASN A 250 12.37 -31.17 0.40
CA ASN A 250 13.32 -31.45 1.47
C ASN A 250 14.63 -30.63 1.38
N MET A 251 14.58 -29.42 0.81
CA MET A 251 15.69 -28.47 0.78
C MET A 251 15.77 -27.71 2.11
N VAL A 252 16.07 -28.45 3.16
CA VAL A 252 16.11 -28.02 4.57
C VAL A 252 17.34 -28.59 5.25
N ASP A 253 17.81 -27.95 6.29
CA ASP A 253 18.96 -28.42 7.09
C ASP A 253 18.65 -29.75 7.81
N ASN A 254 17.42 -29.89 8.29
CA ASN A 254 16.99 -31.09 9.01
C ASN A 254 15.60 -31.56 8.53
N PRO A 255 15.53 -32.58 7.68
CA PRO A 255 14.24 -33.09 7.17
C PRO A 255 13.28 -33.58 8.28
N SER A 256 13.80 -34.01 9.42
CA SER A 256 12.97 -34.41 10.57
C SER A 256 12.42 -33.25 11.38
N ASN A 257 13.03 -32.05 11.25
CA ASN A 257 12.58 -30.83 11.88
C ASN A 257 12.86 -29.61 10.97
N PRO A 258 11.96 -29.27 10.04
CA PRO A 258 12.18 -28.24 9.02
C PRO A 258 12.13 -26.79 9.57
N THR A 259 12.16 -26.62 10.87
CA THR A 259 12.34 -25.31 11.55
C THR A 259 13.66 -25.24 12.31
N MET A 260 14.49 -26.28 12.20
CA MET A 260 15.78 -26.38 12.89
C MET A 260 16.90 -25.93 11.94
N ASP A 261 17.53 -24.85 12.28
CA ASP A 261 18.79 -24.36 11.72
C ASP A 261 19.92 -25.22 12.32
N SER A 262 20.26 -26.30 11.65
CA SER A 262 21.17 -27.32 12.18
C SER A 262 22.64 -26.97 11.99
N ASP A 263 22.96 -26.18 10.97
CA ASP A 263 24.33 -25.72 10.69
C ASP A 263 24.65 -24.33 11.29
N GLY A 264 23.64 -23.65 11.87
CA GLY A 264 23.80 -22.39 12.57
C GLY A 264 23.98 -21.19 11.65
N ASP A 265 23.61 -21.29 10.38
CA ASP A 265 23.78 -20.23 9.38
C ASP A 265 22.74 -19.11 9.50
N GLY A 266 21.63 -19.36 10.20
CA GLY A 266 20.55 -18.40 10.45
C GLY A 266 19.27 -18.71 9.71
N THR A 267 19.23 -19.78 8.88
CA THR A 267 18.02 -20.31 8.28
C THR A 267 17.87 -21.81 8.54
N ALA A 268 16.68 -22.33 8.48
CA ALA A 268 16.41 -23.78 8.52
C ALA A 268 16.27 -24.38 7.11
N LEU A 269 16.40 -23.56 6.09
CA LEU A 269 16.34 -23.95 4.68
C LEU A 269 17.74 -23.98 4.08
N ALA A 270 17.92 -24.74 3.01
CA ALA A 270 19.19 -24.87 2.31
C ALA A 270 19.76 -23.54 1.79
N VAL A 271 18.91 -22.52 1.63
CA VAL A 271 19.26 -21.17 1.18
C VAL A 271 18.40 -20.12 1.87
N PRO A 272 18.90 -18.89 2.05
CA PRO A 272 18.12 -17.81 2.61
C PRO A 272 17.02 -17.37 1.63
N VAL A 273 15.81 -17.11 2.16
CA VAL A 273 14.65 -16.58 1.44
C VAL A 273 14.30 -15.22 2.03
N LEU A 274 14.15 -14.21 1.17
CA LEU A 274 13.82 -12.85 1.57
C LEU A 274 12.50 -12.39 0.95
N GLY A 275 11.71 -11.67 1.75
CA GLY A 275 10.43 -11.07 1.36
C GLY A 275 10.38 -9.56 1.55
N VAL A 276 9.21 -8.99 1.39
CA VAL A 276 8.81 -7.62 1.71
C VAL A 276 7.38 -7.67 2.21
N ASP A 277 6.97 -6.76 3.05
CA ASP A 277 5.71 -6.43 3.69
C ASP A 277 5.72 -6.70 5.21
N ALA A 278 6.45 -7.70 5.68
CA ALA A 278 6.41 -8.21 7.04
C ALA A 278 4.97 -8.57 7.47
N THR A 279 4.26 -9.31 6.61
CA THR A 279 2.93 -9.85 6.90
C THR A 279 2.97 -10.80 8.10
N ASP A 280 1.80 -11.14 8.65
CA ASP A 280 1.74 -12.11 9.75
C ASP A 280 2.34 -13.46 9.32
N GLY A 281 2.08 -13.92 8.09
CA GLY A 281 2.68 -15.13 7.52
C GLY A 281 4.21 -15.02 7.38
N GLY A 282 4.71 -13.87 6.90
CA GLY A 282 6.14 -13.60 6.80
C GLY A 282 6.83 -13.63 8.19
N LYS A 283 6.24 -12.95 9.19
CA LYS A 283 6.74 -12.96 10.58
C LYS A 283 6.72 -14.35 11.20
N GLU A 284 5.66 -15.12 10.95
CA GLU A 284 5.59 -16.51 11.41
C GLU A 284 6.71 -17.36 10.77
N SER A 285 6.94 -17.21 9.47
CA SER A 285 8.01 -17.89 8.73
C SER A 285 9.40 -17.51 9.24
N LEU A 286 9.63 -16.21 9.55
CA LEU A 286 10.85 -15.76 10.25
C LEU A 286 11.02 -16.46 11.61
N SER A 287 9.94 -16.56 12.39
CA SER A 287 9.99 -17.21 13.71
C SER A 287 10.40 -18.69 13.62
N LYS A 288 10.04 -19.34 12.52
CA LYS A 288 10.40 -20.73 12.17
C LYS A 288 11.76 -20.84 11.49
N LYS A 289 12.49 -19.75 11.29
CA LYS A 289 13.73 -19.67 10.50
C LYS A 289 13.61 -20.15 9.06
N GLN A 290 12.39 -20.12 8.49
CA GLN A 290 12.12 -20.53 7.10
C GLN A 290 12.31 -19.36 6.13
N MET A 291 11.94 -18.14 6.51
CA MET A 291 12.47 -16.93 5.88
C MET A 291 13.67 -16.41 6.69
N PHE A 292 14.67 -15.87 5.99
CA PHE A 292 15.81 -15.21 6.62
C PHE A 292 15.50 -13.76 6.99
N GLY A 293 14.74 -13.07 6.14
CA GLY A 293 14.38 -11.68 6.36
C GLY A 293 13.19 -11.23 5.53
N THR A 294 12.55 -10.18 6.01
CA THR A 294 11.56 -9.41 5.27
C THR A 294 11.75 -7.92 5.53
N VAL A 295 11.11 -7.07 4.75
CA VAL A 295 11.15 -5.62 4.94
C VAL A 295 9.75 -5.15 5.26
N LEU A 296 9.53 -4.59 6.46
CA LEU A 296 8.22 -4.06 6.85
C LEU A 296 7.83 -2.89 5.94
N GLN A 297 6.75 -3.06 5.22
CA GLN A 297 5.94 -2.02 4.61
C GLN A 297 4.75 -1.75 5.54
N ASP A 298 4.79 -0.65 6.29
CA ASP A 298 3.77 -0.40 7.31
C ASP A 298 2.46 0.07 6.68
N ALA A 299 1.59 -0.89 6.36
CA ALA A 299 0.27 -0.64 5.77
C ALA A 299 -0.60 0.26 6.65
N ASN A 300 -0.52 0.12 8.00
CA ASN A 300 -1.31 0.93 8.92
C ASN A 300 -0.82 2.38 8.95
N ALA A 301 0.50 2.60 8.96
CA ALA A 301 1.07 3.93 8.93
C ALA A 301 0.80 4.64 7.59
N GLN A 302 0.90 3.92 6.46
CA GLN A 302 0.53 4.46 5.14
C GLN A 302 -0.94 4.83 5.08
N ALA A 303 -1.84 3.96 5.54
CA ALA A 303 -3.28 4.18 5.59
C ALA A 303 -3.66 5.38 6.46
N ALA A 304 -3.09 5.45 7.67
CA ALA A 304 -3.29 6.56 8.58
C ALA A 304 -2.82 7.88 7.98
N THR A 305 -1.60 7.90 7.41
CA THR A 305 -1.03 9.09 6.77
C THR A 305 -1.92 9.58 5.63
N ALA A 306 -2.33 8.71 4.72
CA ALA A 306 -3.18 9.07 3.59
C ALA A 306 -4.54 9.63 4.04
N LEU A 307 -5.21 8.95 4.96
CA LEU A 307 -6.52 9.39 5.46
C LEU A 307 -6.43 10.72 6.22
N GLU A 308 -5.38 10.90 7.01
CA GLU A 308 -5.18 12.10 7.81
C GLU A 308 -4.92 13.34 6.93
N LEU A 309 -4.15 13.20 5.84
CA LEU A 309 -3.91 14.28 4.87
C LEU A 309 -5.21 14.74 4.22
N VAL A 310 -6.01 13.79 3.75
CA VAL A 310 -7.32 14.06 3.13
C VAL A 310 -8.27 14.71 4.15
N TRP A 311 -8.29 14.20 5.38
CA TRP A 311 -9.12 14.75 6.45
C TRP A 311 -8.68 16.16 6.86
N GLN A 312 -7.37 16.44 6.84
CA GLN A 312 -6.85 17.79 7.06
C GLN A 312 -7.33 18.77 5.97
N CYS A 313 -7.33 18.34 4.70
CA CYS A 313 -7.90 19.13 3.61
C CYS A 313 -9.40 19.45 3.82
N MET A 314 -10.17 18.48 4.33
CA MET A 314 -11.59 18.71 4.65
C MET A 314 -11.80 19.76 5.73
N LYS A 315 -10.92 19.81 6.74
CA LYS A 315 -11.03 20.76 7.86
C LYS A 315 -10.48 22.16 7.55
N GLU A 316 -9.33 22.22 6.89
CA GLU A 316 -8.55 23.46 6.75
C GLU A 316 -8.38 23.91 5.29
N GLY A 317 -8.96 23.14 4.33
CA GLY A 317 -8.84 23.42 2.90
C GLY A 317 -7.52 22.98 2.25
N ASN A 318 -6.51 22.64 3.03
CA ASN A 318 -5.23 22.10 2.55
C ASN A 318 -4.51 21.32 3.66
N ALA A 319 -3.43 20.60 3.28
CA ALA A 319 -2.53 19.93 4.21
C ALA A 319 -1.05 20.36 3.99
N LYS A 320 -0.83 21.59 3.50
CA LYS A 320 0.50 22.15 3.32
C LYS A 320 1.20 22.28 4.67
N ASP A 321 2.48 21.91 4.69
CA ASP A 321 3.33 21.93 5.89
C ASP A 321 2.78 21.11 7.08
N TYR A 322 1.81 20.22 6.82
CA TYR A 322 1.22 19.40 7.85
C TYR A 322 2.19 18.29 8.27
N THR A 323 2.15 17.97 9.57
CA THR A 323 2.80 16.77 10.11
C THR A 323 1.73 15.90 10.73
N THR A 324 1.66 14.64 10.30
CA THR A 324 0.64 13.69 10.77
C THR A 324 0.83 13.33 12.24
N GLN A 325 -0.19 12.77 12.88
CA GLN A 325 -0.12 12.23 14.24
C GLN A 325 1.00 11.18 14.39
N GLY A 326 1.32 10.47 13.31
CA GLY A 326 2.44 9.53 13.24
C GLY A 326 3.82 10.19 13.08
N GLY A 327 3.89 11.52 13.03
CA GLY A 327 5.15 12.25 12.84
C GLY A 327 5.65 12.29 11.39
N ILE A 328 4.83 11.89 10.42
CA ILE A 328 5.20 11.91 9.00
C ILE A 328 4.94 13.33 8.45
N SER A 329 5.97 13.92 7.86
CA SER A 329 5.93 15.20 7.17
C SER A 329 6.24 15.03 5.69
N ALA A 330 5.94 16.08 4.90
CA ALA A 330 6.31 16.11 3.49
C ALA A 330 7.82 15.92 3.29
N ALA A 331 8.20 15.19 2.26
CA ALA A 331 9.59 14.98 1.88
C ALA A 331 10.27 16.31 1.51
N LYS A 332 11.54 16.46 1.87
CA LYS A 332 12.33 17.67 1.61
C LYS A 332 13.39 17.45 0.53
N GLU A 333 13.79 16.20 0.33
CA GLU A 333 14.85 15.83 -0.60
C GLU A 333 14.32 14.94 -1.71
N THR A 334 14.81 15.16 -2.92
CA THR A 334 14.50 14.34 -4.07
C THR A 334 15.23 12.99 -3.99
N SER A 335 14.63 11.96 -4.57
CA SER A 335 15.23 10.64 -4.74
C SER A 335 15.26 10.23 -6.23
N LYS A 336 15.76 9.05 -6.53
CA LYS A 336 15.74 8.50 -7.90
C LYS A 336 14.38 7.93 -8.30
N GLU A 337 13.48 7.78 -7.35
CA GLU A 337 12.17 7.16 -7.53
C GLU A 337 11.08 8.22 -7.74
N ALA A 338 10.26 8.09 -8.77
CA ALA A 338 9.10 8.95 -8.95
C ALA A 338 8.09 8.75 -7.78
N PRO A 339 7.30 9.75 -7.38
CA PRO A 339 7.34 11.14 -7.87
C PRO A 339 8.39 12.00 -7.17
N LEU A 340 9.21 11.42 -6.29
CA LEU A 340 10.24 12.11 -5.50
C LEU A 340 11.38 12.69 -6.35
N THR A 341 11.41 12.40 -7.66
CA THR A 341 12.38 12.99 -8.60
C THR A 341 12.09 14.46 -8.91
N ASP A 342 10.84 14.91 -8.78
CA ASP A 342 10.41 16.26 -9.17
C ASP A 342 10.22 17.16 -7.95
N ARG A 343 11.06 18.19 -7.85
CA ARG A 343 11.03 19.20 -6.78
C ARG A 343 9.70 19.96 -6.69
N LYS A 344 8.89 19.99 -7.74
CA LYS A 344 7.61 20.73 -7.74
C LYS A 344 6.53 20.01 -6.95
N VAL A 345 6.63 18.68 -6.82
CA VAL A 345 5.62 17.87 -6.12
C VAL A 345 6.15 17.20 -4.85
N ILE A 346 7.42 17.39 -4.52
CA ILE A 346 8.02 16.73 -3.36
C ILE A 346 7.33 17.11 -2.04
N GLY A 347 6.83 18.33 -1.94
CA GLY A 347 6.04 18.79 -0.78
C GLY A 347 4.67 18.13 -0.64
N GLN A 348 4.25 17.33 -1.63
CA GLN A 348 3.03 16.53 -1.62
C GLN A 348 3.31 15.04 -1.33
N CYS A 349 4.59 14.67 -1.11
CA CYS A 349 5.02 13.30 -0.86
C CYS A 349 5.33 13.09 0.62
N PHE A 350 4.58 12.22 1.27
CA PHE A 350 4.71 11.88 2.68
C PHE A 350 5.24 10.45 2.79
N ILE A 351 6.47 10.32 3.28
CA ILE A 351 7.22 9.07 3.20
C ILE A 351 7.15 8.31 4.52
N VAL A 352 6.51 7.15 4.47
CA VAL A 352 6.51 6.15 5.54
C VAL A 352 7.72 5.23 5.30
N PRO A 353 8.69 5.17 6.20
CA PRO A 353 9.93 4.43 5.95
C PRO A 353 9.68 2.92 5.94
N PHE A 354 10.41 2.20 5.08
CA PHE A 354 10.59 0.77 5.22
C PHE A 354 11.50 0.43 6.42
N VAL A 355 11.29 -0.73 7.04
CA VAL A 355 12.12 -1.22 8.14
C VAL A 355 12.54 -2.67 7.88
N PRO A 356 13.85 -2.98 7.83
CA PRO A 356 14.29 -4.37 7.69
C PRO A 356 13.93 -5.17 8.95
N VAL A 357 13.43 -6.38 8.76
CA VAL A 357 13.03 -7.30 9.83
C VAL A 357 13.76 -8.62 9.63
N THR A 358 14.63 -8.94 10.55
CA THR A 358 15.30 -10.24 10.70
C THR A 358 15.04 -10.76 12.10
N LYS A 359 15.40 -12.00 12.33
CA LYS A 359 15.30 -12.61 13.69
C LYS A 359 16.32 -12.02 14.64
#